data_9d843b16f58b136c42ada7a255f84eb8
#
_entry.id   9d843b16f58b136c42ada7a255f84eb8
#
_cell.length_a   1.000
_cell.length_b   1.000
_cell.length_c   1.000
_cell.angle_alpha   90.00
_cell.angle_beta   90.00
_cell.angle_gamma   90.00
#
_symmetry.space_group_name_H-M   'P 1'
#
loop_
_entity.id
_entity.type
_entity.pdbx_description
1 polymer ?
#
loop_
_entity_poly.entity_id
_entity_poly.type
_entity_poly.pdbx_seq_one_letter_code
_entity_poly.pdbx_strand_id
1 'polypeptide(L)'
;MNNQPWRLVTVSDETVLDKLKEALAPGNYWAKKAPALVAMVTNNSWGMTLGERHYAPFELGMAAMAYQLQAVQEGLYVHPIAGFNADLAKEVLGIADEDSIMVLMVVGYPGDSSHLSEKHLESENGKRDRLPLESVHAFNHFDKQLKPKGK
;
A
#
# COMPACT_ATOMS: atom_id res chain seq x y z
N MET A 1 8.63 23.26 4.61
CA MET A 1 8.98 22.94 3.21
C MET A 1 7.84 22.07 2.66
N ASN A 2 7.45 22.27 1.41
CA ASN A 2 6.42 21.48 0.75
C ASN A 2 7.10 20.62 -0.35
N ASN A 3 7.81 19.59 0.05
CA ASN A 3 8.63 18.78 -0.86
C ASN A 3 7.81 17.82 -1.72
N GLN A 4 6.65 17.40 -1.22
CA GLN A 4 5.77 16.42 -1.91
C GLN A 4 6.54 15.21 -2.43
N PRO A 5 7.21 14.43 -1.56
CA PRO A 5 8.15 13.37 -1.94
C PRO A 5 7.45 12.08 -2.33
N TRP A 6 6.36 12.19 -3.06
CA TRP A 6 5.57 11.06 -3.56
C TRP A 6 5.30 11.19 -5.05
N ARG A 7 5.25 10.05 -5.72
CA ARG A 7 4.76 9.94 -7.11
C ARG A 7 3.81 8.76 -7.16
N LEU A 8 2.73 8.94 -7.89
CA LEU A 8 1.71 7.93 -8.10
C LEU A 8 1.68 7.58 -9.58
N VAL A 9 1.88 6.30 -9.89
CA VAL A 9 1.78 5.80 -11.25
C VAL A 9 0.55 4.91 -11.33
N THR A 10 -0.52 5.46 -11.91
CA THR A 10 -1.76 4.72 -12.14
C THR A 10 -1.65 3.92 -13.44
N VAL A 11 -1.87 2.62 -13.34
CA VAL A 11 -1.81 1.67 -14.45
C VAL A 11 -3.19 1.09 -14.69
N SER A 12 -3.79 1.44 -15.83
CA SER A 12 -5.09 0.96 -16.31
C SER A 12 -5.05 0.54 -17.78
N ASP A 13 -3.93 0.81 -18.49
CA ASP A 13 -3.70 0.22 -19.81
C ASP A 13 -3.56 -1.28 -19.67
N GLU A 14 -4.33 -2.04 -20.43
CA GLU A 14 -4.42 -3.51 -20.31
C GLU A 14 -3.08 -4.19 -20.47
N THR A 15 -2.28 -3.76 -21.45
CA THR A 15 -0.98 -4.37 -21.75
C THR A 15 0.04 -4.14 -20.63
N VAL A 16 0.10 -2.91 -20.10
CA VAL A 16 1.01 -2.56 -19.00
C VAL A 16 0.53 -3.18 -17.70
N LEU A 17 -0.79 -3.16 -17.45
CA LEU A 17 -1.41 -3.72 -16.26
C LEU A 17 -1.16 -5.23 -16.16
N ASP A 18 -1.30 -5.97 -17.24
CA ASP A 18 -1.07 -7.42 -17.26
C ASP A 18 0.40 -7.74 -16.97
N LYS A 19 1.35 -6.99 -17.52
CA LYS A 19 2.77 -7.12 -17.20
C LYS A 19 3.03 -6.81 -15.70
N LEU A 20 2.42 -5.76 -15.17
CA LEU A 20 2.58 -5.39 -13.76
C LEU A 20 1.98 -6.45 -12.82
N LYS A 21 0.88 -7.08 -13.21
CA LYS A 21 0.25 -8.19 -12.46
C LYS A 21 1.16 -9.42 -12.32
N GLU A 22 2.12 -9.61 -13.23
CA GLU A 22 3.10 -10.69 -13.08
C GLU A 22 4.11 -10.44 -11.94
N ALA A 23 4.27 -9.19 -11.52
CA ALA A 23 5.08 -8.86 -10.35
C ALA A 23 4.39 -9.24 -9.01
N LEU A 24 3.09 -9.50 -8.99
CA LEU A 24 2.35 -9.82 -7.76
C LEU A 24 2.81 -11.14 -7.14
N ALA A 25 3.05 -11.14 -5.84
CA ALA A 25 3.33 -12.37 -5.11
C ALA A 25 2.14 -13.36 -5.19
N PRO A 26 2.39 -14.68 -5.14
CA PRO A 26 1.34 -15.70 -5.30
C PRO A 26 0.12 -15.53 -4.37
N GLY A 27 0.32 -15.02 -3.15
CA GLY A 27 -0.76 -14.73 -2.20
C GLY A 27 -1.69 -13.61 -2.63
N ASN A 28 -1.28 -12.78 -3.60
CA ASN A 28 -2.06 -11.65 -4.13
C ASN A 28 -2.74 -11.97 -5.47
N TYR A 29 -2.95 -13.23 -5.80
CA TYR A 29 -3.59 -13.69 -7.05
C TYR A 29 -4.95 -13.03 -7.30
N TRP A 30 -5.69 -12.72 -6.25
CA TRP A 30 -6.98 -12.05 -6.29
C TRP A 30 -6.89 -10.64 -6.93
N ALA A 31 -5.77 -9.96 -6.75
CA ALA A 31 -5.53 -8.64 -7.31
C ALA A 31 -5.35 -8.66 -8.84
N LYS A 32 -5.09 -9.82 -9.45
CA LYS A 32 -5.01 -9.97 -10.91
C LYS A 32 -6.32 -9.61 -11.64
N LYS A 33 -7.46 -9.63 -10.93
CA LYS A 33 -8.76 -9.20 -11.48
C LYS A 33 -8.99 -7.70 -11.43
N ALA A 34 -8.15 -6.95 -10.73
CA ALA A 34 -8.35 -5.52 -10.60
C ALA A 34 -8.22 -4.80 -11.95
N PRO A 35 -9.06 -3.80 -12.21
CA PRO A 35 -8.99 -2.97 -13.42
C PRO A 35 -7.87 -1.94 -13.38
N ALA A 36 -7.29 -1.68 -12.20
CA ALA A 36 -6.19 -0.75 -12.05
C ALA A 36 -5.30 -1.08 -10.85
N LEU A 37 -4.01 -0.79 -11.01
CA LEU A 37 -3.02 -0.77 -9.95
C LEU A 37 -2.38 0.62 -9.88
N VAL A 38 -2.05 1.09 -8.68
CA VAL A 38 -1.33 2.36 -8.50
C VAL A 38 -0.04 2.09 -7.73
N ALA A 39 1.10 2.36 -8.36
CA ALA A 39 2.39 2.29 -7.67
C ALA A 39 2.61 3.58 -6.87
N MET A 40 2.85 3.42 -5.57
CA MET A 40 3.20 4.50 -4.65
C MET A 40 4.71 4.58 -4.53
N VAL A 41 5.30 5.60 -5.15
CA VAL A 41 6.75 5.74 -5.35
C VAL A 41 7.30 6.88 -4.52
N THR A 42 8.47 6.67 -3.93
CA THR A 42 9.23 7.70 -3.21
C THR A 42 10.73 7.44 -3.28
N ASN A 43 11.49 8.46 -2.89
CA ASN A 43 12.93 8.37 -2.66
C ASN A 43 13.28 9.23 -1.43
N ASN A 44 14.16 8.74 -0.58
CA ASN A 44 14.57 9.49 0.62
C ASN A 44 15.17 10.86 0.30
N SER A 45 15.80 11.01 -0.87
CA SER A 45 16.36 12.28 -1.34
C SER A 45 15.31 13.32 -1.72
N TRP A 46 14.05 12.93 -1.94
CA TRP A 46 12.97 13.87 -2.30
C TRP A 46 12.34 14.55 -1.09
N GLY A 47 12.52 13.99 0.10
CA GLY A 47 11.97 14.49 1.35
C GLY A 47 13.02 15.12 2.25
N MET A 48 12.56 15.66 3.37
CA MET A 48 13.45 16.16 4.42
C MET A 48 14.08 14.98 5.18
N THR A 49 15.36 15.16 5.55
CA THR A 49 16.05 14.27 6.48
C THR A 49 16.55 15.07 7.67
N LEU A 50 16.26 14.61 8.89
CA LEU A 50 16.72 15.20 10.15
C LEU A 50 17.36 14.12 11.02
N GLY A 51 18.69 14.09 11.06
CA GLY A 51 19.44 12.99 11.64
C GLY A 51 19.13 11.70 10.91
N GLU A 52 18.71 10.66 11.63
CA GLU A 52 18.32 9.34 11.04
C GLU A 52 16.88 9.29 10.55
N ARG A 53 16.10 10.37 10.68
CA ARG A 53 14.69 10.41 10.32
C ARG A 53 14.51 10.85 8.88
N HIS A 54 14.10 9.92 8.03
CA HIS A 54 13.70 10.18 6.64
C HIS A 54 12.19 10.38 6.57
N TYR A 55 11.77 11.57 6.13
CA TYR A 55 10.35 11.92 6.11
C TYR A 55 9.63 11.52 4.82
N ALA A 56 10.36 11.23 3.74
CA ALA A 56 9.74 10.89 2.47
C ALA A 56 8.79 9.67 2.54
N PRO A 57 9.15 8.53 3.17
CA PRO A 57 8.21 7.42 3.34
C PRO A 57 7.02 7.74 4.26
N PHE A 58 7.23 8.59 5.28
CA PHE A 58 6.15 9.04 6.16
C PHE A 58 5.13 9.89 5.41
N GLU A 59 5.60 10.86 4.61
CA GLU A 59 4.74 11.72 3.81
C GLU A 59 4.03 10.93 2.70
N LEU A 60 4.69 9.94 2.07
CA LEU A 60 4.04 9.01 1.14
C LEU A 60 2.91 8.23 1.82
N GLY A 61 3.11 7.76 3.06
CA GLY A 61 2.06 7.07 3.83
C GLY A 61 0.83 7.95 4.08
N MET A 62 1.03 9.25 4.34
CA MET A 62 -0.06 10.22 4.45
C MET A 62 -0.80 10.40 3.12
N ALA A 63 -0.07 10.54 2.00
CA ALA A 63 -0.67 10.62 0.67
C ALA A 63 -1.44 9.34 0.31
N ALA A 64 -0.89 8.17 0.65
CA ALA A 64 -1.54 6.88 0.45
C ALA A 64 -2.87 6.76 1.21
N MET A 65 -2.91 7.24 2.47
CA MET A 65 -4.16 7.26 3.24
C MET A 65 -5.18 8.23 2.64
N ALA A 66 -4.75 9.45 2.25
CA ALA A 66 -5.64 10.42 1.60
C ALA A 66 -6.22 9.86 0.30
N TYR A 67 -5.40 9.17 -0.50
CA TYR A 67 -5.85 8.47 -1.72
C TYR A 67 -6.94 7.44 -1.42
N GLN A 68 -6.75 6.59 -0.39
CA GLN A 68 -7.74 5.58 -0.01
C GLN A 68 -9.05 6.22 0.45
N LEU A 69 -8.99 7.28 1.26
CA LEU A 69 -10.18 7.98 1.74
C LEU A 69 -10.97 8.59 0.57
N GLN A 70 -10.29 9.25 -0.37
CA GLN A 70 -10.93 9.81 -1.56
C GLN A 70 -11.56 8.71 -2.43
N ALA A 71 -10.85 7.62 -2.66
CA ALA A 71 -11.36 6.50 -3.46
C ALA A 71 -12.65 5.91 -2.85
N VAL A 72 -12.70 5.75 -1.52
CA VAL A 72 -13.90 5.28 -0.82
C VAL A 72 -15.07 6.27 -0.99
N GLN A 73 -14.81 7.58 -0.96
CA GLN A 73 -15.84 8.58 -1.24
C GLN A 73 -16.41 8.49 -2.67
N GLU A 74 -15.57 8.08 -3.64
CA GLU A 74 -15.96 7.83 -5.02
C GLU A 74 -16.60 6.44 -5.24
N GLY A 75 -16.81 5.67 -4.16
CA GLY A 75 -17.40 4.33 -4.24
C GLY A 75 -16.43 3.23 -4.69
N LEU A 76 -15.14 3.53 -4.74
CA LEU A 76 -14.09 2.57 -5.07
C LEU A 76 -13.58 1.84 -3.83
N TYR A 77 -13.07 0.64 -4.03
CA TYR A 77 -12.31 -0.12 -3.04
C TYR A 77 -10.82 -0.01 -3.36
N VAL A 78 -10.02 0.19 -2.32
CA VAL A 78 -8.56 0.28 -2.44
C VAL A 78 -7.92 -0.62 -1.41
N HIS A 79 -6.98 -1.46 -1.86
CA HIS A 79 -6.22 -2.33 -0.98
C HIS A 79 -4.71 -2.18 -1.25
N PRO A 80 -3.93 -1.63 -0.31
CA PRO A 80 -2.48 -1.56 -0.44
C PRO A 80 -1.86 -2.95 -0.22
N ILE A 81 -0.98 -3.36 -1.13
CA ILE A 81 -0.23 -4.60 -1.04
C ILE A 81 1.28 -4.34 -1.07
N ALA A 82 2.02 -5.05 -0.22
CA ALA A 82 3.48 -5.04 -0.19
C ALA A 82 4.10 -6.32 -0.80
N GLY A 83 3.28 -7.35 -1.03
CA GLY A 83 3.73 -8.63 -1.60
C GLY A 83 3.81 -8.59 -3.12
N PHE A 84 4.91 -8.06 -3.67
CA PHE A 84 5.23 -8.03 -5.10
C PHE A 84 6.75 -8.04 -5.32
N ASN A 85 7.17 -8.40 -6.53
CA ASN A 85 8.55 -8.27 -6.97
C ASN A 85 8.80 -6.80 -7.39
N ALA A 86 9.55 -6.07 -6.56
CA ALA A 86 9.80 -4.65 -6.76
C ALA A 86 10.65 -4.37 -8.02
N ASP A 87 11.63 -5.20 -8.32
CA ASP A 87 12.52 -5.00 -9.48
C ASP A 87 11.74 -5.16 -10.79
N LEU A 88 10.91 -6.23 -10.89
CA LEU A 88 10.04 -6.42 -12.04
C LEU A 88 9.02 -5.29 -12.19
N ALA A 89 8.45 -4.82 -11.09
CA ALA A 89 7.50 -3.70 -11.12
C ALA A 89 8.17 -2.41 -11.59
N LYS A 90 9.41 -2.13 -11.14
CA LYS A 90 10.21 -0.99 -11.62
C LYS A 90 10.52 -1.09 -13.10
N GLU A 91 10.95 -2.26 -13.57
CA GLU A 91 11.23 -2.51 -14.99
C GLU A 91 10.00 -2.22 -15.85
N VAL A 92 8.83 -2.79 -15.47
CA VAL A 92 7.57 -2.59 -16.21
C VAL A 92 7.14 -1.13 -16.27
N LEU A 93 7.38 -0.37 -15.19
CA LEU A 93 6.92 1.01 -15.05
C LEU A 93 7.99 2.05 -15.46
N GLY A 94 9.22 1.64 -15.77
CA GLY A 94 10.32 2.54 -16.07
C GLY A 94 10.76 3.37 -14.86
N ILE A 95 10.67 2.82 -13.66
CA ILE A 95 11.08 3.49 -12.41
C ILE A 95 12.56 3.21 -12.17
N ALA A 96 13.32 4.25 -11.81
CA ALA A 96 14.76 4.15 -11.57
C ALA A 96 15.08 3.26 -10.34
N ASP A 97 16.26 2.63 -10.37
CA ASP A 97 16.67 1.67 -9.32
C ASP A 97 16.78 2.31 -7.94
N GLU A 98 17.17 3.59 -7.87
CA GLU A 98 17.28 4.36 -6.65
C GLU A 98 15.93 4.75 -6.03
N ASP A 99 14.82 4.66 -6.78
CA ASP A 99 13.49 4.98 -6.30
C ASP A 99 12.82 3.73 -5.72
N SER A 100 11.91 3.92 -4.79
CA SER A 100 11.25 2.84 -4.07
C SER A 100 9.76 2.82 -4.36
N ILE A 101 9.24 1.68 -4.83
CA ILE A 101 7.81 1.39 -4.80
C ILE A 101 7.48 0.82 -3.42
N MET A 102 6.83 1.60 -2.58
CA MET A 102 6.52 1.18 -1.20
C MET A 102 5.34 0.21 -1.14
N VAL A 103 4.31 0.47 -1.93
CA VAL A 103 3.13 -0.40 -2.07
C VAL A 103 2.55 -0.28 -3.47
N LEU A 104 1.86 -1.32 -3.91
CA LEU A 104 0.90 -1.24 -5.01
C LEU A 104 -0.51 -1.14 -4.41
N MET A 105 -1.28 -0.14 -4.84
CA MET A 105 -2.70 -0.03 -4.49
C MET A 105 -3.51 -0.78 -5.53
N VAL A 106 -4.27 -1.77 -5.10
CA VAL A 106 -5.29 -2.44 -5.93
C VAL A 106 -6.54 -1.59 -5.88
N VAL A 107 -7.03 -1.14 -7.03
CA VAL A 107 -8.15 -0.22 -7.12
C VAL A 107 -9.25 -0.82 -8.00
N GLY A 108 -10.49 -0.77 -7.54
CA GLY A 108 -11.64 -1.26 -8.31
C GLY A 108 -12.94 -1.17 -7.54
N TYR A 109 -13.99 -1.68 -8.12
CA TYR A 109 -15.28 -1.88 -7.45
C TYR A 109 -15.33 -3.27 -6.81
N PRO A 110 -16.16 -3.48 -5.75
CA PRO A 110 -16.37 -4.79 -5.19
C PRO A 110 -16.91 -5.73 -6.27
N GLY A 111 -16.31 -6.90 -6.36
CA GLY A 111 -16.67 -7.93 -7.32
C GLY A 111 -17.15 -9.22 -6.65
N ASP A 112 -17.34 -10.25 -7.46
CA ASP A 112 -17.64 -11.59 -6.99
C ASP A 112 -16.44 -12.21 -6.26
N SER A 113 -16.68 -12.76 -5.09
CA SER A 113 -15.68 -13.42 -4.24
C SER A 113 -15.53 -14.93 -4.48
N SER A 114 -16.29 -15.52 -5.39
CA SER A 114 -16.31 -16.98 -5.63
C SER A 114 -14.96 -17.58 -6.03
N HIS A 115 -14.05 -16.74 -6.53
CA HIS A 115 -12.69 -17.13 -6.93
C HIS A 115 -11.67 -17.10 -5.78
N LEU A 116 -12.07 -16.61 -4.61
CA LEU A 116 -11.17 -16.54 -3.46
C LEU A 116 -11.00 -17.93 -2.83
N SER A 117 -9.79 -18.19 -2.35
CA SER A 117 -9.54 -19.36 -1.51
C SER A 117 -10.34 -19.27 -0.21
N GLU A 118 -10.61 -20.40 0.43
CA GLU A 118 -11.31 -20.47 1.72
C GLU A 118 -10.69 -19.50 2.75
N LYS A 119 -9.37 -19.51 2.86
CA LYS A 119 -8.62 -18.59 3.73
C LYS A 119 -8.91 -17.11 3.43
N HIS A 120 -8.99 -16.71 2.15
CA HIS A 120 -9.27 -15.33 1.78
C HIS A 120 -10.74 -14.98 1.99
N LEU A 121 -11.67 -15.93 1.76
CA LEU A 121 -13.08 -15.77 2.09
C LEU A 121 -13.31 -15.56 3.60
N GLU A 122 -12.61 -16.32 4.44
CA GLU A 122 -12.64 -16.14 5.88
C GLU A 122 -12.12 -14.75 6.27
N SER A 123 -11.04 -14.27 5.63
CA SER A 123 -10.48 -12.94 5.90
C SER A 123 -11.40 -11.82 5.42
N GLU A 124 -12.07 -11.99 4.28
CA GLU A 124 -13.00 -11.01 3.71
C GLU A 124 -14.26 -10.84 4.58
N ASN A 125 -14.82 -11.97 5.04
CA ASN A 125 -16.03 -11.99 5.84
C ASN A 125 -15.79 -11.94 7.35
N GLY A 126 -14.52 -12.03 7.77
CA GLY A 126 -14.12 -12.10 9.16
C GLY A 126 -14.35 -10.80 9.93
N LYS A 127 -14.51 -10.92 11.23
CA LYS A 127 -14.58 -9.77 12.12
C LYS A 127 -13.25 -9.01 12.08
N ARG A 128 -13.32 -7.70 11.87
CA ARG A 128 -12.14 -6.84 11.97
C ARG A 128 -11.67 -6.75 13.41
N ASP A 129 -10.47 -7.28 13.67
CA ASP A 129 -9.82 -7.17 14.96
C ASP A 129 -8.90 -5.93 15.00
N ARG A 130 -8.92 -5.22 16.10
CA ARG A 130 -8.08 -4.04 16.35
C ARG A 130 -7.54 -4.13 17.77
N LEU A 131 -6.32 -3.71 17.94
CA LEU A 131 -5.77 -3.54 19.28
C LEU A 131 -6.61 -2.53 20.07
N PRO A 132 -6.82 -2.77 21.38
CA PRO A 132 -7.48 -1.80 22.24
C PRO A 132 -6.68 -0.49 22.28
N LEU A 133 -7.38 0.64 22.52
CA LEU A 133 -6.77 1.97 22.42
C LEU A 133 -5.56 2.13 23.32
N GLU A 134 -5.61 1.62 24.53
CA GLU A 134 -4.52 1.66 25.52
C GLU A 134 -3.26 0.92 25.09
N SER A 135 -3.35 0.03 24.09
CA SER A 135 -2.18 -0.66 23.52
C SER A 135 -1.46 0.16 22.44
N VAL A 136 -2.06 1.24 21.96
CA VAL A 136 -1.54 2.07 20.86
C VAL A 136 -1.48 3.55 21.18
N HIS A 137 -2.00 3.96 22.36
CA HIS A 137 -2.08 5.36 22.78
C HIS A 137 -1.79 5.51 24.26
N ALA A 138 -1.04 6.54 24.62
CA ALA A 138 -0.83 6.97 25.99
C ALA A 138 -0.87 8.50 26.08
N PHE A 139 -1.18 9.01 27.26
CA PHE A 139 -1.16 10.45 27.55
C PHE A 139 0.20 10.86 28.14
N ASN A 140 0.72 12.00 27.72
CA ASN A 140 1.89 12.70 28.24
C ASN A 140 3.23 11.96 28.09
N HIS A 141 3.31 10.66 28.36
CA HIS A 141 4.53 9.89 28.35
C HIS A 141 4.35 8.57 27.58
N PHE A 142 5.44 8.11 26.95
CA PHE A 142 5.46 6.78 26.33
C PHE A 142 5.45 5.70 27.40
N ASP A 143 4.46 4.83 27.39
CA ASP A 143 4.38 3.65 28.26
C ASP A 143 5.07 2.44 27.61
N LYS A 144 5.80 1.64 28.41
CA LYS A 144 6.47 0.43 27.92
C LYS A 144 5.49 -0.62 27.38
N GLN A 145 4.24 -0.65 27.87
CA GLN A 145 3.20 -1.54 27.35
C GLN A 145 2.74 -1.19 25.91
N LEU A 146 3.07 0.01 25.42
CA LEU A 146 2.85 0.38 24.01
C LEU A 146 3.85 -0.30 23.05
N LYS A 147 4.94 -0.89 23.56
CA LYS A 147 5.85 -1.66 22.72
C LYS A 147 5.14 -2.92 22.24
N PRO A 148 5.14 -3.19 20.92
CA PRO A 148 4.63 -4.45 20.42
C PRO A 148 5.31 -5.61 21.16
N LYS A 149 4.53 -6.57 21.64
CA LYS A 149 5.10 -7.81 22.14
C LYS A 149 5.80 -8.48 20.95
N GLY A 150 7.08 -8.76 21.09
CA GLY A 150 7.86 -9.42 20.03
C GLY A 150 7.14 -10.69 19.55
N LYS A 151 7.18 -10.89 18.21
CA LYS A 151 6.71 -12.13 17.61
C LYS A 151 7.72 -13.22 17.85
#